data_3b70fb0b3d16c8938f5b074e88824407
#
_entry.id   3b70fb0b3d16c8938f5b074e88824407
#
_cell.length_a   1.000
_cell.length_b   1.000
_cell.length_c   1.000
_cell.angle_alpha   90.00
_cell.angle_beta   90.00
_cell.angle_gamma   90.00
#
_symmetry.space_group_name_H-M   'P 1'
#
loop_
_entity.id
_entity.type
_entity.pdbx_description
1 polymer ?
#
loop_
_entity_poly.entity_id
_entity_poly.type
_entity_poly.pdbx_seq_one_letter_code
_entity_poly.pdbx_strand_id
1 'polypeptide(L)'
;MLEIKTNDADVAAKIIVVGVGGAGNNAVNRMIDEKIDGVDFIGVNTDKQALQLCKAPKLLQIGEKLTKGLGAGAKPEIGEKAAEESAEEISAALKGADMVFVTCGMGGGTGTGAAPIVADCARQAGALTVGVVTKPFSFEGKRRMNQAEAGIVNLKDRVDTLITIPNDRLLQVIDRRTSMLDAFRIADDVLRQGVQGISDLISVPGLINADFADVKTIMSNAGSALMGIGTAKGDNGAVEAAEAAIKSPLLEASIEGARGVLFNITGGKDLSLFDVNEASNACLLYTSDAADERSSV
;
A
#
# COMPACT_ATOMS: atom_id res chain seq x y z
N MET A 1 -13.18 10.95 -43.04
CA MET A 1 -13.58 9.97 -42.01
C MET A 1 -12.30 9.56 -41.31
N LEU A 2 -12.11 10.01 -40.05
CA LEU A 2 -10.93 9.62 -39.25
C LEU A 2 -11.20 8.22 -38.73
N GLU A 3 -10.55 7.20 -39.25
CA GLU A 3 -10.49 5.88 -38.65
C GLU A 3 -9.65 5.96 -37.39
N ILE A 4 -10.30 5.87 -36.25
CA ILE A 4 -9.60 5.58 -34.99
C ILE A 4 -9.19 4.11 -35.12
N LYS A 5 -7.92 3.87 -35.46
CA LYS A 5 -7.32 2.54 -35.30
C LYS A 5 -7.26 2.31 -33.78
N THR A 6 -8.23 1.61 -33.25
CA THR A 6 -8.10 0.92 -31.97
C THR A 6 -7.00 -0.12 -32.17
N ASN A 7 -5.75 0.26 -31.86
CA ASN A 7 -4.77 -0.76 -31.54
C ASN A 7 -5.32 -1.43 -30.25
N ASP A 8 -5.60 -2.72 -30.32
CA ASP A 8 -6.02 -3.57 -29.21
C ASP A 8 -4.91 -3.80 -28.15
N ALA A 9 -4.11 -2.80 -27.94
CA ALA A 9 -3.28 -2.60 -26.78
C ALA A 9 -3.67 -1.22 -26.24
N ASP A 10 -4.85 -1.09 -25.65
CA ASP A 10 -5.06 -0.09 -24.61
C ASP A 10 -3.98 -0.37 -23.57
N VAL A 11 -2.97 0.50 -23.56
CA VAL A 11 -1.82 0.36 -22.67
C VAL A 11 -2.32 0.79 -21.29
N ALA A 12 -3.03 -0.13 -20.65
CA ALA A 12 -3.34 0.00 -19.24
C ALA A 12 -2.00 0.12 -18.49
N ALA A 13 -1.92 1.04 -17.54
CA ALA A 13 -0.71 1.21 -16.74
C ALA A 13 -0.32 -0.13 -16.12
N LYS A 14 0.94 -0.54 -16.28
CA LYS A 14 1.45 -1.78 -15.72
C LYS A 14 1.76 -1.61 -14.24
N ILE A 15 0.90 -2.16 -13.41
CA ILE A 15 1.00 -2.10 -11.96
C ILE A 15 1.56 -3.42 -11.42
N ILE A 16 2.62 -3.36 -10.63
CA ILE A 16 3.21 -4.54 -9.97
C ILE A 16 3.11 -4.39 -8.45
N VAL A 17 2.66 -5.43 -7.78
CA VAL A 17 2.64 -5.53 -6.32
C VAL A 17 3.73 -6.50 -5.88
N VAL A 18 4.68 -6.01 -5.10
CA VAL A 18 5.80 -6.79 -4.57
C VAL A 18 5.60 -7.03 -3.07
N GLY A 19 5.31 -8.27 -2.70
CA GLY A 19 5.26 -8.68 -1.31
C GLY A 19 6.64 -9.07 -0.80
N VAL A 20 7.18 -8.36 0.17
CA VAL A 20 8.53 -8.57 0.70
C VAL A 20 8.50 -9.19 2.09
N GLY A 21 9.13 -10.36 2.22
CA GLY A 21 9.16 -11.14 3.46
C GLY A 21 7.82 -11.84 3.77
N GLY A 22 7.72 -12.46 4.94
CA GLY A 22 6.57 -13.28 5.29
C GLY A 22 5.24 -12.52 5.28
N ALA A 23 5.16 -11.39 5.97
CA ALA A 23 3.94 -10.59 6.03
C ALA A 23 3.55 -10.00 4.66
N GLY A 24 4.54 -9.51 3.87
CA GLY A 24 4.28 -9.03 2.52
C GLY A 24 3.75 -10.14 1.60
N ASN A 25 4.32 -11.34 1.68
CA ASN A 25 3.84 -12.49 0.91
C ASN A 25 2.42 -12.92 1.35
N ASN A 26 2.10 -12.84 2.64
CA ASN A 26 0.75 -13.13 3.13
C ASN A 26 -0.26 -12.10 2.60
N ALA A 27 0.09 -10.82 2.60
CA ALA A 27 -0.75 -9.77 2.03
C ALA A 27 -1.00 -10.01 0.53
N VAL A 28 0.04 -10.37 -0.24
CA VAL A 28 -0.09 -10.74 -1.65
C VAL A 28 -1.00 -11.97 -1.82
N ASN A 29 -0.87 -12.99 -0.99
CA ASN A 29 -1.76 -14.15 -1.04
C ASN A 29 -3.22 -13.74 -0.87
N ARG A 30 -3.51 -12.82 0.06
CA ARG A 30 -4.86 -12.29 0.24
C ARG A 30 -5.35 -11.51 -0.97
N MET A 31 -4.50 -10.66 -1.55
CA MET A 31 -4.84 -9.91 -2.76
C MET A 31 -5.23 -10.82 -3.91
N ILE A 32 -4.51 -11.93 -4.07
CA ILE A 32 -4.80 -12.97 -5.08
C ILE A 32 -6.11 -13.71 -4.76
N ASP A 33 -6.34 -14.07 -3.51
CA ASP A 33 -7.56 -14.77 -3.08
C ASP A 33 -8.81 -13.90 -3.28
N GLU A 34 -8.71 -12.60 -3.07
CA GLU A 34 -9.78 -11.61 -3.29
C GLU A 34 -9.87 -11.15 -4.75
N LYS A 35 -9.01 -11.71 -5.63
CA LYS A 35 -9.03 -11.46 -7.08
C LYS A 35 -8.92 -9.97 -7.43
N ILE A 36 -7.92 -9.28 -6.89
CA ILE A 36 -7.62 -7.92 -7.33
C ILE A 36 -7.16 -7.98 -8.79
N ASP A 37 -7.87 -7.29 -9.66
CA ASP A 37 -7.62 -7.24 -11.09
C ASP A 37 -6.67 -6.08 -11.47
N GLY A 38 -6.07 -6.19 -12.66
CA GLY A 38 -5.25 -5.12 -13.22
C GLY A 38 -3.84 -4.98 -12.62
N VAL A 39 -3.41 -5.94 -11.78
CA VAL A 39 -2.08 -5.92 -11.14
C VAL A 39 -1.35 -7.24 -11.30
N ASP A 40 -0.04 -7.15 -11.45
CA ASP A 40 0.87 -8.30 -11.41
C ASP A 40 1.42 -8.49 -10.01
N PHE A 41 1.63 -9.75 -9.58
CA PHE A 41 2.13 -10.05 -8.25
C PHE A 41 3.51 -10.71 -8.27
N ILE A 42 4.39 -10.24 -7.38
CA ILE A 42 5.72 -10.81 -7.14
C ILE A 42 5.89 -11.06 -5.64
N GLY A 43 6.27 -12.29 -5.28
CA GLY A 43 6.68 -12.64 -3.92
C GLY A 43 8.20 -12.61 -3.79
N VAL A 44 8.72 -11.91 -2.79
CA VAL A 44 10.16 -11.80 -2.50
C VAL A 44 10.44 -12.26 -1.08
N ASN A 45 11.36 -13.20 -0.89
CA ASN A 45 11.74 -13.65 0.44
C ASN A 45 13.17 -14.23 0.46
N THR A 46 13.82 -14.18 1.62
CA THR A 46 15.08 -14.88 1.93
C THR A 46 14.84 -16.31 2.41
N ASP A 47 13.63 -16.64 2.85
CA ASP A 47 13.22 -17.97 3.31
C ASP A 47 12.51 -18.70 2.16
N LYS A 48 13.16 -19.76 1.67
CA LYS A 48 12.67 -20.57 0.57
C LYS A 48 11.35 -21.32 0.90
N GLN A 49 11.24 -21.81 2.13
CA GLN A 49 10.03 -22.54 2.54
C GLN A 49 8.82 -21.60 2.64
N ALA A 50 9.02 -20.44 3.26
CA ALA A 50 7.98 -19.40 3.32
C ALA A 50 7.60 -18.89 1.93
N LEU A 51 8.58 -18.74 1.02
CA LEU A 51 8.33 -18.28 -0.34
C LEU A 51 7.48 -19.28 -1.15
N GLN A 52 7.67 -20.59 -0.94
CA GLN A 52 6.86 -21.62 -1.59
C GLN A 52 5.38 -21.59 -1.22
N LEU A 53 5.02 -20.95 -0.11
CA LEU A 53 3.63 -20.75 0.32
C LEU A 53 3.00 -19.50 -0.32
N CYS A 54 3.79 -18.69 -0.98
CA CYS A 54 3.30 -17.52 -1.70
C CYS A 54 2.63 -17.92 -3.01
N LYS A 55 1.43 -17.41 -3.26
CA LYS A 55 0.60 -17.69 -4.45
C LYS A 55 0.96 -16.80 -5.64
N ALA A 56 1.88 -15.85 -5.48
CA ALA A 56 2.28 -14.95 -6.57
C ALA A 56 2.81 -15.77 -7.77
N PRO A 57 2.44 -15.38 -9.00
CA PRO A 57 2.91 -16.06 -10.22
C PRO A 57 4.43 -15.98 -10.38
N LYS A 58 5.06 -14.95 -9.82
CA LYS A 58 6.51 -14.75 -9.84
C LYS A 58 7.06 -14.75 -8.43
N LEU A 59 8.02 -15.62 -8.16
CA LEU A 59 8.68 -15.78 -6.88
C LEU A 59 10.16 -15.48 -7.02
N LEU A 60 10.70 -14.62 -6.18
CA LEU A 60 12.12 -14.28 -6.15
C LEU A 60 12.70 -14.64 -4.77
N GLN A 61 13.54 -15.65 -4.73
CA GLN A 61 14.35 -15.95 -3.57
C GLN A 61 15.57 -15.02 -3.60
N ILE A 62 15.71 -14.14 -2.61
CA ILE A 62 16.83 -13.20 -2.53
C ILE A 62 17.90 -13.67 -1.56
N GLY A 63 19.16 -13.31 -1.84
CA GLY A 63 20.30 -13.60 -0.98
C GLY A 63 20.57 -15.09 -0.82
N GLU A 64 20.52 -15.85 -1.89
CA GLU A 64 20.71 -17.30 -1.84
C GLU A 64 22.10 -17.70 -1.27
N LYS A 65 23.14 -16.99 -1.66
CA LYS A 65 24.51 -17.23 -1.17
C LYS A 65 24.64 -16.87 0.31
N LEU A 66 24.03 -15.73 0.70
CA LEU A 66 24.12 -15.20 2.06
C LEU A 66 23.29 -16.01 3.06
N THR A 67 22.04 -16.33 2.73
CA THR A 67 21.05 -16.93 3.64
C THR A 67 20.87 -18.43 3.47
N LYS A 68 21.28 -18.98 2.33
CA LYS A 68 21.07 -20.38 1.93
C LYS A 68 19.59 -20.81 1.98
N GLY A 69 18.69 -19.83 1.80
CA GLY A 69 17.24 -20.06 1.87
C GLY A 69 16.66 -20.23 3.27
N LEU A 70 17.44 -19.89 4.33
CA LEU A 70 17.03 -20.08 5.73
C LEU A 70 16.46 -18.80 6.38
N GLY A 71 16.26 -17.76 5.58
CA GLY A 71 15.74 -16.48 6.09
C GLY A 71 16.81 -15.53 6.64
N ALA A 72 16.39 -14.33 7.02
CA ALA A 72 17.27 -13.27 7.53
C ALA A 72 17.46 -13.29 9.06
N GLY A 73 16.84 -14.21 9.80
CA GLY A 73 17.00 -14.36 11.24
C GLY A 73 16.61 -13.12 12.05
N ALA A 74 15.55 -12.40 11.64
CA ALA A 74 15.08 -11.14 12.24
C ALA A 74 16.15 -10.02 12.28
N LYS A 75 17.11 -10.03 11.35
CA LYS A 75 18.16 -9.02 11.20
C LYS A 75 17.95 -8.25 9.90
N PRO A 76 17.52 -6.96 9.95
CA PRO A 76 17.31 -6.15 8.76
C PRO A 76 18.54 -6.02 7.87
N GLU A 77 19.72 -5.91 8.44
CA GLU A 77 20.99 -5.84 7.72
C GLU A 77 21.28 -7.09 6.87
N ILE A 78 20.76 -8.25 7.25
CA ILE A 78 20.84 -9.47 6.43
C ILE A 78 19.82 -9.41 5.29
N GLY A 79 18.61 -8.90 5.55
CA GLY A 79 17.59 -8.69 4.52
C GLY A 79 18.05 -7.71 3.46
N GLU A 80 18.67 -6.60 3.86
CA GLU A 80 19.24 -5.59 2.98
C GLU A 80 20.31 -6.19 2.06
N LYS A 81 21.34 -6.82 2.64
CA LYS A 81 22.40 -7.47 1.86
C LYS A 81 21.89 -8.58 0.94
N ALA A 82 20.86 -9.31 1.36
CA ALA A 82 20.23 -10.34 0.54
C ALA A 82 19.53 -9.72 -0.69
N ALA A 83 18.90 -8.57 -0.53
CA ALA A 83 18.29 -7.84 -1.63
C ALA A 83 19.34 -7.20 -2.55
N GLU A 84 20.43 -6.66 -1.99
CA GLU A 84 21.57 -6.15 -2.77
C GLU A 84 22.20 -7.26 -3.63
N GLU A 85 22.41 -8.46 -3.07
CA GLU A 85 22.90 -9.61 -3.82
C GLU A 85 22.04 -9.93 -5.04
N SER A 86 20.72 -9.76 -4.94
CA SER A 86 19.75 -10.11 -5.96
C SER A 86 19.18 -8.88 -6.71
N ALA A 87 19.84 -7.71 -6.61
CA ALA A 87 19.31 -6.46 -7.17
C ALA A 87 19.07 -6.50 -8.68
N GLU A 88 19.91 -7.22 -9.43
CA GLU A 88 19.76 -7.39 -10.88
C GLU A 88 18.49 -8.20 -11.22
N GLU A 89 18.19 -9.26 -10.46
CA GLU A 89 17.01 -10.09 -10.63
C GLU A 89 15.73 -9.30 -10.27
N ILE A 90 15.77 -8.51 -9.19
CA ILE A 90 14.69 -7.63 -8.77
C ILE A 90 14.42 -6.59 -9.88
N SER A 91 15.46 -5.91 -10.35
CA SER A 91 15.35 -4.90 -11.42
C SER A 91 14.80 -5.48 -12.71
N ALA A 92 15.25 -6.67 -13.11
CA ALA A 92 14.74 -7.38 -14.28
C ALA A 92 13.25 -7.76 -14.12
N ALA A 93 12.83 -8.08 -12.88
CA ALA A 93 11.44 -8.41 -12.57
C ALA A 93 10.51 -7.21 -12.65
N LEU A 94 11.00 -6.01 -12.36
CA LEU A 94 10.25 -4.75 -12.32
C LEU A 94 10.30 -3.96 -13.63
N LYS A 95 11.04 -4.44 -14.61
CA LYS A 95 11.23 -3.75 -15.88
C LYS A 95 9.92 -3.45 -16.60
N GLY A 96 9.73 -2.19 -16.99
CA GLY A 96 8.56 -1.73 -17.71
C GLY A 96 7.31 -1.60 -16.86
N ALA A 97 7.42 -1.60 -15.52
CA ALA A 97 6.34 -1.21 -14.64
C ALA A 97 6.16 0.32 -14.65
N ASP A 98 4.91 0.77 -14.72
CA ASP A 98 4.54 2.18 -14.56
C ASP A 98 4.37 2.52 -13.08
N MET A 99 3.89 1.56 -12.27
CA MET A 99 3.70 1.68 -10.84
C MET A 99 4.12 0.41 -10.11
N VAL A 100 4.77 0.57 -8.97
CA VAL A 100 5.18 -0.53 -8.11
C VAL A 100 4.73 -0.28 -6.68
N PHE A 101 3.93 -1.20 -6.14
CA PHE A 101 3.65 -1.27 -4.71
C PHE A 101 4.66 -2.18 -4.04
N VAL A 102 5.29 -1.68 -2.99
CA VAL A 102 6.16 -2.45 -2.11
C VAL A 102 5.43 -2.66 -0.78
N THR A 103 4.98 -3.89 -0.53
CA THR A 103 4.22 -4.21 0.68
C THR A 103 4.99 -5.15 1.59
N CYS A 104 5.05 -4.82 2.89
CA CYS A 104 5.69 -5.66 3.89
C CYS A 104 5.24 -5.33 5.31
N GLY A 105 5.47 -6.26 6.24
CA GLY A 105 5.42 -5.99 7.68
C GLY A 105 6.80 -5.56 8.16
N MET A 106 6.89 -4.36 8.75
CA MET A 106 8.12 -3.83 9.32
C MET A 106 8.47 -4.49 10.67
N GLY A 107 9.73 -4.45 11.03
CA GLY A 107 10.27 -5.00 12.27
C GLY A 107 10.85 -6.41 12.18
N GLY A 108 10.67 -7.09 11.02
CA GLY A 108 11.34 -8.35 10.71
C GLY A 108 12.69 -8.14 10.04
N GLY A 109 13.33 -9.22 9.62
CA GLY A 109 14.62 -9.15 8.89
C GLY A 109 14.43 -8.84 7.41
N THR A 110 13.72 -9.72 6.69
CA THR A 110 13.57 -9.62 5.24
C THR A 110 12.76 -8.39 4.83
N GLY A 111 11.52 -8.24 5.36
CA GLY A 111 10.65 -7.11 4.99
C GLY A 111 11.32 -5.76 5.26
N THR A 112 11.85 -5.58 6.46
CA THR A 112 12.47 -4.31 6.89
C THR A 112 13.73 -3.95 6.09
N GLY A 113 14.59 -4.95 5.83
CA GLY A 113 15.87 -4.70 5.15
C GLY A 113 15.75 -4.70 3.63
N ALA A 114 14.96 -5.61 3.05
CA ALA A 114 14.88 -5.75 1.60
C ALA A 114 13.92 -4.77 0.92
N ALA A 115 12.84 -4.35 1.60
CA ALA A 115 11.85 -3.45 0.99
C ALA A 115 12.46 -2.13 0.47
N PRO A 116 13.39 -1.46 1.19
CA PRO A 116 14.06 -0.28 0.66
C PRO A 116 14.85 -0.54 -0.64
N ILE A 117 15.52 -1.67 -0.76
CA ILE A 117 16.28 -2.02 -1.97
C ILE A 117 15.34 -2.33 -3.13
N VAL A 118 14.23 -3.05 -2.88
CA VAL A 118 13.18 -3.28 -3.89
C VAL A 118 12.61 -1.95 -4.38
N ALA A 119 12.37 -1.00 -3.47
CA ALA A 119 11.88 0.33 -3.82
C ALA A 119 12.89 1.10 -4.68
N ASP A 120 14.17 1.06 -4.36
CA ASP A 120 15.23 1.66 -5.18
C ASP A 120 15.26 1.08 -6.59
N CYS A 121 15.16 -0.25 -6.73
CA CYS A 121 15.09 -0.91 -8.04
C CYS A 121 13.86 -0.44 -8.83
N ALA A 122 12.70 -0.27 -8.18
CA ALA A 122 11.48 0.23 -8.81
C ALA A 122 11.62 1.68 -9.29
N ARG A 123 12.15 2.57 -8.46
CA ARG A 123 12.41 3.98 -8.83
C ARG A 123 13.42 4.10 -9.95
N GLN A 124 14.49 3.31 -9.93
CA GLN A 124 15.49 3.26 -11.01
C GLN A 124 14.90 2.76 -12.33
N ALA A 125 13.88 1.91 -12.28
CA ALA A 125 13.11 1.49 -13.45
C ALA A 125 12.14 2.58 -13.97
N GLY A 126 12.00 3.72 -13.27
CA GLY A 126 11.12 4.84 -13.64
C GLY A 126 9.66 4.67 -13.18
N ALA A 127 9.37 3.66 -12.36
CA ALA A 127 8.04 3.41 -11.84
C ALA A 127 7.67 4.37 -10.69
N LEU A 128 6.41 4.82 -10.64
CA LEU A 128 5.84 5.42 -9.45
C LEU A 128 5.88 4.38 -8.33
N THR A 129 6.63 4.64 -7.26
CA THR A 129 6.89 3.65 -6.22
C THR A 129 6.17 4.02 -4.93
N VAL A 130 5.27 3.14 -4.49
CA VAL A 130 4.43 3.32 -3.30
C VAL A 130 4.72 2.24 -2.28
N GLY A 131 5.13 2.64 -1.09
CA GLY A 131 5.25 1.74 0.05
C GLY A 131 3.93 1.63 0.82
N VAL A 132 3.46 0.42 1.07
CA VAL A 132 2.30 0.15 1.94
C VAL A 132 2.73 -0.86 2.99
N VAL A 133 2.96 -0.40 4.21
CA VAL A 133 3.62 -1.19 5.24
C VAL A 133 2.90 -1.14 6.58
N THR A 134 3.04 -2.20 7.38
CA THR A 134 2.52 -2.23 8.75
C THR A 134 3.64 -2.09 9.78
N LYS A 135 3.34 -1.38 10.90
CA LYS A 135 4.13 -1.46 12.14
C LYS A 135 3.66 -2.67 12.97
N PRO A 136 4.58 -3.35 13.66
CA PRO A 136 4.22 -4.50 14.50
C PRO A 136 3.27 -4.09 15.64
N PHE A 137 2.57 -5.08 16.19
CA PHE A 137 1.85 -4.89 17.45
C PHE A 137 2.82 -4.66 18.61
N SER A 138 2.42 -3.87 19.60
CA SER A 138 3.23 -3.58 20.79
C SER A 138 3.63 -4.84 21.57
N PHE A 139 2.80 -5.90 21.57
CA PHE A 139 3.12 -7.16 22.23
C PHE A 139 4.25 -7.94 21.53
N GLU A 140 4.59 -7.62 20.28
CA GLU A 140 5.72 -8.23 19.56
C GLU A 140 7.09 -7.74 20.08
N GLY A 141 7.09 -6.72 20.92
CA GLY A 141 8.23 -6.25 21.68
C GLY A 141 8.94 -5.03 21.13
N LYS A 142 9.55 -4.26 22.04
CA LYS A 142 10.22 -2.98 21.74
C LYS A 142 11.32 -3.09 20.68
N ARG A 143 12.08 -4.19 20.68
CA ARG A 143 13.14 -4.41 19.70
C ARG A 143 12.57 -4.43 18.28
N ARG A 144 11.44 -5.14 18.08
CA ARG A 144 10.80 -5.26 16.79
C ARG A 144 10.20 -3.93 16.34
N MET A 145 9.63 -3.16 17.26
CA MET A 145 9.14 -1.80 17.00
C MET A 145 10.27 -0.86 16.58
N ASN A 146 11.38 -0.82 17.31
CA ASN A 146 12.53 0.03 16.96
C ASN A 146 13.12 -0.33 15.59
N GLN A 147 13.19 -1.62 15.25
CA GLN A 147 13.60 -2.07 13.92
C GLN A 147 12.60 -1.62 12.84
N ALA A 148 11.30 -1.65 13.15
CA ALA A 148 10.26 -1.17 12.23
C ALA A 148 10.39 0.33 11.95
N GLU A 149 10.57 1.14 12.99
CA GLU A 149 10.73 2.59 12.86
C GLU A 149 11.97 2.96 12.03
N ALA A 150 13.10 2.32 12.31
CA ALA A 150 14.32 2.52 11.51
C ALA A 150 14.12 2.11 10.04
N GLY A 151 13.42 1.00 9.79
CA GLY A 151 13.12 0.53 8.44
C GLY A 151 12.15 1.44 7.69
N ILE A 152 11.17 2.03 8.38
CA ILE A 152 10.23 3.01 7.82
C ILE A 152 10.97 4.27 7.38
N VAL A 153 11.88 4.79 8.19
CA VAL A 153 12.73 5.94 7.82
C VAL A 153 13.53 5.63 6.56
N ASN A 154 14.17 4.47 6.52
CA ASN A 154 14.96 4.03 5.36
C ASN A 154 14.11 3.86 4.08
N LEU A 155 12.89 3.32 4.22
CA LEU A 155 12.00 3.12 3.08
C LEU A 155 11.42 4.45 2.57
N LYS A 156 11.10 5.38 3.48
CA LYS A 156 10.50 6.68 3.15
C LYS A 156 11.33 7.46 2.13
N ASP A 157 12.65 7.43 2.25
CA ASP A 157 13.55 8.14 1.35
C ASP A 157 13.68 7.47 -0.04
N ARG A 158 13.16 6.25 -0.17
CA ARG A 158 13.28 5.40 -1.36
C ARG A 158 11.97 5.13 -2.09
N VAL A 159 10.87 5.69 -1.62
CA VAL A 159 9.55 5.65 -2.28
C VAL A 159 9.07 7.04 -2.61
N ASP A 160 8.12 7.15 -3.53
CA ASP A 160 7.42 8.41 -3.81
C ASP A 160 6.40 8.72 -2.73
N THR A 161 5.68 7.68 -2.30
CA THR A 161 4.65 7.76 -1.27
C THR A 161 4.78 6.58 -0.32
N LEU A 162 4.70 6.83 0.98
CA LEU A 162 4.71 5.82 2.02
C LEU A 162 3.42 5.87 2.85
N ILE A 163 2.68 4.78 2.84
CA ILE A 163 1.53 4.55 3.70
C ILE A 163 1.95 3.61 4.82
N THR A 164 1.87 4.09 6.06
CA THR A 164 2.22 3.31 7.25
C THR A 164 0.97 3.02 8.07
N ILE A 165 0.75 1.78 8.43
CA ILE A 165 -0.41 1.32 9.19
C ILE A 165 0.06 0.72 10.50
N PRO A 166 -0.20 1.36 11.66
CA PRO A 166 0.14 0.78 12.95
C PRO A 166 -0.83 -0.36 13.31
N ASN A 167 -0.33 -1.59 13.49
CA ASN A 167 -1.18 -2.73 13.84
C ASN A 167 -1.93 -2.51 15.16
N ASP A 168 -1.37 -1.76 16.12
CA ASP A 168 -2.04 -1.45 17.38
C ASP A 168 -3.37 -0.68 17.18
N ARG A 169 -3.50 0.08 16.08
CA ARG A 169 -4.76 0.76 15.75
C ARG A 169 -5.86 -0.22 15.36
N LEU A 170 -5.50 -1.39 14.84
CA LEU A 170 -6.47 -2.45 14.54
C LEU A 170 -7.14 -2.97 15.80
N LEU A 171 -6.46 -2.94 16.96
CA LEU A 171 -7.02 -3.36 18.25
C LEU A 171 -8.22 -2.49 18.68
N GLN A 172 -8.39 -1.31 18.08
CA GLN A 172 -9.52 -0.41 18.38
C GLN A 172 -10.79 -0.76 17.59
N VAL A 173 -10.65 -1.51 16.49
CA VAL A 173 -11.76 -1.86 15.57
C VAL A 173 -12.14 -3.33 15.64
N ILE A 174 -11.32 -4.18 16.28
CA ILE A 174 -11.58 -5.62 16.41
C ILE A 174 -12.27 -5.95 17.73
N ASP A 175 -13.05 -7.05 17.75
CA ASP A 175 -13.64 -7.57 18.97
C ASP A 175 -12.56 -8.12 19.93
N ARG A 176 -12.77 -7.95 21.24
CA ARG A 176 -11.86 -8.50 22.28
C ARG A 176 -11.70 -10.02 22.24
N ARG A 177 -12.59 -10.72 21.55
CA ARG A 177 -12.55 -12.17 21.35
C ARG A 177 -11.80 -12.59 20.09
N THR A 178 -11.33 -11.64 19.29
CA THR A 178 -10.58 -11.90 18.06
C THR A 178 -9.32 -12.69 18.38
N SER A 179 -9.11 -13.82 17.70
CA SER A 179 -7.91 -14.62 17.89
C SER A 179 -6.66 -13.87 17.38
N MET A 180 -5.48 -14.24 17.91
CA MET A 180 -4.21 -13.68 17.41
C MET A 180 -4.03 -13.92 15.89
N LEU A 181 -4.42 -15.10 15.40
CA LEU A 181 -4.35 -15.42 13.98
C LEU A 181 -5.24 -14.50 13.14
N ASP A 182 -6.45 -14.22 13.63
CA ASP A 182 -7.38 -13.33 12.93
C ASP A 182 -6.92 -11.88 13.00
N ALA A 183 -6.28 -11.44 14.09
CA ALA A 183 -5.68 -10.11 14.17
C ALA A 183 -4.58 -9.90 13.11
N PHE A 184 -3.72 -10.90 12.86
CA PHE A 184 -2.75 -10.84 11.78
C PHE A 184 -3.40 -10.87 10.40
N ARG A 185 -4.47 -11.65 10.23
CA ARG A 185 -5.24 -11.66 8.97
C ARG A 185 -5.86 -10.29 8.68
N ILE A 186 -6.32 -9.58 9.70
CA ILE A 186 -6.85 -8.22 9.53
C ILE A 186 -5.72 -7.26 9.16
N ALA A 187 -4.52 -7.39 9.73
CA ALA A 187 -3.36 -6.60 9.33
C ALA A 187 -2.97 -6.84 7.86
N ASP A 188 -2.98 -8.10 7.41
CA ASP A 188 -2.74 -8.44 6.00
C ASP A 188 -3.84 -7.86 5.10
N ASP A 189 -5.10 -7.85 5.56
CA ASP A 189 -6.24 -7.32 4.82
C ASP A 189 -6.17 -5.78 4.67
N VAL A 190 -5.68 -5.08 5.67
CA VAL A 190 -5.48 -3.62 5.56
C VAL A 190 -4.40 -3.28 4.54
N LEU A 191 -3.32 -4.07 4.46
CA LEU A 191 -2.34 -3.93 3.37
C LEU A 191 -2.98 -4.14 2.00
N ARG A 192 -3.86 -5.14 1.87
CA ARG A 192 -4.65 -5.38 0.66
C ARG A 192 -5.52 -4.17 0.30
N GLN A 193 -6.28 -3.66 1.27
CA GLN A 193 -7.14 -2.50 1.04
C GLN A 193 -6.35 -1.26 0.62
N GLY A 194 -5.14 -1.08 1.17
CA GLY A 194 -4.23 0.00 0.79
C GLY A 194 -3.77 -0.06 -0.66
N VAL A 195 -3.45 -1.24 -1.14
CA VAL A 195 -3.09 -1.45 -2.54
C VAL A 195 -4.30 -1.34 -3.44
N GLN A 196 -5.40 -2.01 -3.09
CA GLN A 196 -6.62 -2.04 -3.89
C GLN A 196 -7.23 -0.65 -4.06
N GLY A 197 -7.32 0.14 -2.99
CA GLY A 197 -7.92 1.47 -3.05
C GLY A 197 -7.23 2.40 -4.05
N ILE A 198 -5.94 2.21 -4.31
CA ILE A 198 -5.19 2.99 -5.30
C ILE A 198 -5.26 2.32 -6.68
N SER A 199 -5.10 0.99 -6.76
CA SER A 199 -5.14 0.28 -8.04
C SER A 199 -6.51 0.37 -8.71
N ASP A 200 -7.59 0.31 -7.94
CA ASP A 200 -8.95 0.42 -8.46
C ASP A 200 -9.22 1.78 -9.13
N LEU A 201 -8.61 2.87 -8.64
CA LEU A 201 -8.71 4.19 -9.28
C LEU A 201 -8.17 4.19 -10.71
N ILE A 202 -7.20 3.33 -11.00
CA ILE A 202 -6.50 3.26 -12.28
C ILE A 202 -7.11 2.19 -13.19
N SER A 203 -7.47 1.03 -12.62
CA SER A 203 -7.84 -0.17 -13.36
C SER A 203 -9.33 -0.38 -13.52
N VAL A 204 -10.16 0.20 -12.63
CA VAL A 204 -11.61 0.01 -12.67
C VAL A 204 -12.29 1.22 -13.30
N PRO A 205 -12.95 1.06 -14.47
CA PRO A 205 -13.67 2.17 -15.07
C PRO A 205 -14.90 2.56 -14.23
N GLY A 206 -14.96 3.81 -13.81
CA GLY A 206 -16.06 4.42 -13.07
C GLY A 206 -16.81 5.46 -13.92
N LEU A 207 -17.78 6.16 -13.30
CA LEU A 207 -18.48 7.30 -13.92
C LEU A 207 -17.55 8.52 -14.07
N ILE A 208 -16.67 8.72 -13.10
CA ILE A 208 -15.61 9.73 -13.12
C ILE A 208 -14.32 8.95 -12.85
N ASN A 209 -13.40 9.02 -13.79
CA ASN A 209 -12.14 8.30 -13.71
C ASN A 209 -11.00 9.28 -13.47
N ALA A 210 -10.12 8.95 -12.52
CA ALA A 210 -8.78 9.51 -12.50
C ALA A 210 -7.90 8.65 -13.42
N ASP A 211 -7.14 9.26 -14.30
CA ASP A 211 -6.16 8.52 -15.08
C ASP A 211 -4.87 8.27 -14.27
N PHE A 212 -3.99 7.42 -14.79
CA PHE A 212 -2.70 7.15 -14.13
C PHE A 212 -1.85 8.42 -13.96
N ALA A 213 -1.96 9.38 -14.86
CA ALA A 213 -1.21 10.64 -14.80
C ALA A 213 -1.68 11.51 -13.62
N ASP A 214 -2.98 11.53 -13.32
CA ASP A 214 -3.55 12.23 -12.16
C ASP A 214 -3.03 11.62 -10.86
N VAL A 215 -3.12 10.29 -10.73
CA VAL A 215 -2.59 9.55 -9.57
C VAL A 215 -1.08 9.80 -9.42
N LYS A 216 -0.32 9.73 -10.50
CA LYS A 216 1.12 10.00 -10.50
C LYS A 216 1.44 11.41 -10.04
N THR A 217 0.68 12.41 -10.49
CA THR A 217 0.89 13.81 -10.10
C THR A 217 0.72 14.02 -8.59
N ILE A 218 -0.29 13.41 -7.98
CA ILE A 218 -0.56 13.54 -6.55
C ILE A 218 0.42 12.73 -5.71
N MET A 219 0.82 11.54 -6.17
CA MET A 219 1.61 10.60 -5.38
C MET A 219 3.12 10.70 -5.59
N SER A 220 3.60 11.36 -6.66
CA SER A 220 5.04 11.54 -6.88
C SER A 220 5.65 12.45 -5.81
N ASN A 221 6.68 11.93 -5.12
CA ASN A 221 7.40 12.63 -4.05
C ASN A 221 6.48 13.20 -2.95
N ALA A 222 5.32 12.56 -2.71
CA ALA A 222 4.37 13.00 -1.71
C ALA A 222 4.84 12.71 -0.27
N GLY A 223 5.80 11.82 -0.10
CA GLY A 223 6.35 11.46 1.21
C GLY A 223 5.41 10.56 1.99
N SER A 224 4.94 10.98 3.16
CA SER A 224 4.00 10.20 3.96
C SER A 224 2.56 10.45 3.49
N ALA A 225 1.79 9.38 3.33
CA ALA A 225 0.37 9.44 3.06
C ALA A 225 -0.44 8.70 4.12
N LEU A 226 -1.68 9.11 4.29
CA LEU A 226 -2.64 8.49 5.19
C LEU A 226 -3.74 7.84 4.37
N MET A 227 -4.27 6.73 4.85
CA MET A 227 -5.37 6.03 4.22
C MET A 227 -6.49 5.81 5.22
N GLY A 228 -7.69 6.26 4.89
CA GLY A 228 -8.90 6.00 5.65
C GLY A 228 -9.93 5.31 4.78
N ILE A 229 -10.69 4.40 5.38
CA ILE A 229 -11.77 3.67 4.72
C ILE A 229 -13.02 3.82 5.58
N GLY A 230 -14.12 4.18 4.94
CA GLY A 230 -15.42 4.28 5.58
C GLY A 230 -16.49 3.60 4.76
N THR A 231 -17.44 2.97 5.42
CA THR A 231 -18.59 2.34 4.82
C THR A 231 -19.82 2.70 5.62
N ALA A 232 -20.90 3.08 4.96
CA ALA A 232 -22.19 3.35 5.59
C ALA A 232 -23.35 2.94 4.68
N LYS A 233 -24.57 2.95 5.21
CA LYS A 233 -25.79 2.61 4.49
C LYS A 233 -26.90 3.57 4.90
N GLY A 234 -27.86 3.82 4.01
CA GLY A 234 -29.00 4.68 4.25
C GLY A 234 -28.91 6.03 3.56
N ASP A 235 -29.85 6.92 3.81
CA ASP A 235 -30.04 8.17 3.08
C ASP A 235 -28.84 9.15 3.21
N ASN A 236 -28.12 9.13 4.33
CA ASN A 236 -26.89 9.92 4.57
C ASN A 236 -25.61 9.08 4.43
N GLY A 237 -25.69 7.90 3.83
CA GLY A 237 -24.61 6.92 3.81
C GLY A 237 -23.29 7.45 3.26
N ALA A 238 -23.32 8.30 2.23
CA ALA A 238 -22.12 8.85 1.61
C ALA A 238 -21.35 9.77 2.58
N VAL A 239 -22.04 10.66 3.28
CA VAL A 239 -21.43 11.58 4.26
C VAL A 239 -20.92 10.80 5.46
N GLU A 240 -21.71 9.87 5.99
CA GLU A 240 -21.32 9.03 7.12
C GLU A 240 -20.10 8.15 6.78
N ALA A 241 -20.04 7.62 5.55
CA ALA A 241 -18.87 6.87 5.07
C ALA A 241 -17.63 7.76 4.96
N ALA A 242 -17.76 8.98 4.42
CA ALA A 242 -16.69 9.94 4.32
C ALA A 242 -16.16 10.34 5.70
N GLU A 243 -17.06 10.66 6.65
CA GLU A 243 -16.68 10.95 8.04
C GLU A 243 -16.02 9.75 8.72
N ALA A 244 -16.51 8.54 8.50
CA ALA A 244 -15.89 7.32 9.04
C ALA A 244 -14.48 7.10 8.48
N ALA A 245 -14.26 7.41 7.19
CA ALA A 245 -12.93 7.35 6.57
C ALA A 245 -11.97 8.35 7.19
N ILE A 246 -12.40 9.61 7.36
CA ILE A 246 -11.59 10.70 7.94
C ILE A 246 -11.26 10.43 9.42
N LYS A 247 -12.21 9.87 10.15
CA LYS A 247 -12.09 9.53 11.58
C LYS A 247 -11.57 8.10 11.79
N SER A 248 -11.12 7.44 10.72
CA SER A 248 -10.66 6.05 10.80
C SER A 248 -9.54 5.92 11.83
N PRO A 249 -9.64 4.99 12.77
CA PRO A 249 -8.57 4.73 13.73
C PRO A 249 -7.28 4.22 13.08
N LEU A 250 -7.33 3.79 11.81
CA LEU A 250 -6.15 3.38 11.05
C LEU A 250 -5.25 4.56 10.68
N LEU A 251 -5.76 5.80 10.72
CA LEU A 251 -4.96 6.99 10.49
C LEU A 251 -3.95 7.19 11.62
N GLU A 252 -2.67 7.27 11.27
CA GLU A 252 -1.59 7.50 12.25
C GLU A 252 -1.56 8.96 12.75
N ALA A 253 -2.07 9.89 11.92
CA ALA A 253 -2.11 11.33 12.19
C ALA A 253 -3.42 11.95 11.70
N SER A 254 -3.65 13.22 12.04
CA SER A 254 -4.73 14.02 11.45
C SER A 254 -4.49 14.25 9.95
N ILE A 255 -5.59 14.30 9.19
CA ILE A 255 -5.54 14.67 7.77
C ILE A 255 -5.40 16.18 7.55
N GLU A 256 -5.43 16.98 8.61
CA GLU A 256 -5.24 18.42 8.56
C GLU A 256 -3.92 18.79 7.88
N GLY A 257 -3.99 19.73 6.93
CA GLY A 257 -2.82 20.13 6.16
C GLY A 257 -2.41 19.17 5.04
N ALA A 258 -3.24 18.20 4.69
CA ALA A 258 -3.04 17.37 3.51
C ALA A 258 -3.02 18.22 2.24
N ARG A 259 -1.98 18.04 1.40
CA ARG A 259 -1.79 18.81 0.15
C ARG A 259 -2.48 18.22 -1.05
N GLY A 260 -2.79 16.93 -1.01
CA GLY A 260 -3.47 16.19 -2.06
C GLY A 260 -4.35 15.13 -1.45
N VAL A 261 -5.51 14.91 -2.04
CA VAL A 261 -6.47 13.89 -1.59
C VAL A 261 -6.94 13.10 -2.81
N LEU A 262 -6.85 11.78 -2.70
CA LEU A 262 -7.44 10.86 -3.65
C LEU A 262 -8.70 10.28 -3.04
N PHE A 263 -9.83 10.43 -3.74
CA PHE A 263 -11.11 9.89 -3.34
C PHE A 263 -11.52 8.73 -4.24
N ASN A 264 -11.88 7.62 -3.63
CA ASN A 264 -12.61 6.56 -4.30
C ASN A 264 -13.97 6.40 -3.63
N ILE A 265 -15.05 6.72 -4.35
CA ILE A 265 -16.41 6.58 -3.86
C ILE A 265 -17.11 5.49 -4.67
N THR A 266 -17.49 4.42 -4.01
CA THR A 266 -18.22 3.31 -4.61
C THR A 266 -19.60 3.21 -3.97
N GLY A 267 -20.65 3.22 -4.78
CA GLY A 267 -22.02 3.12 -4.29
C GLY A 267 -22.93 2.34 -5.22
N GLY A 268 -24.16 2.11 -4.77
CA GLY A 268 -25.22 1.51 -5.56
C GLY A 268 -25.76 2.46 -6.65
N LYS A 269 -26.78 2.01 -7.38
CA LYS A 269 -27.45 2.82 -8.42
C LYS A 269 -28.21 4.02 -7.85
N ASP A 270 -28.40 4.05 -6.56
CA ASP A 270 -29.07 5.07 -5.76
C ASP A 270 -28.12 6.20 -5.32
N LEU A 271 -26.82 6.03 -5.51
CA LEU A 271 -25.83 7.09 -5.20
C LEU A 271 -26.06 8.31 -6.11
N SER A 272 -26.44 9.43 -5.52
CA SER A 272 -26.72 10.67 -6.24
C SER A 272 -25.49 11.57 -6.37
N LEU A 273 -25.55 12.53 -7.29
CA LEU A 273 -24.50 13.57 -7.40
C LEU A 273 -24.42 14.43 -6.14
N PHE A 274 -25.53 14.66 -5.46
CA PHE A 274 -25.56 15.42 -4.21
C PHE A 274 -24.82 14.68 -3.10
N ASP A 275 -25.00 13.35 -2.98
CA ASP A 275 -24.30 12.52 -1.99
C ASP A 275 -22.77 12.57 -2.20
N VAL A 276 -22.31 12.48 -3.45
CA VAL A 276 -20.90 12.60 -3.80
C VAL A 276 -20.36 13.98 -3.45
N ASN A 277 -21.12 15.04 -3.73
CA ASN A 277 -20.71 16.41 -3.41
C ASN A 277 -20.63 16.65 -1.90
N GLU A 278 -21.59 16.18 -1.13
CA GLU A 278 -21.61 16.31 0.33
C GLU A 278 -20.47 15.51 0.98
N ALA A 279 -20.22 14.28 0.52
CA ALA A 279 -19.10 13.47 0.97
C ALA A 279 -17.75 14.15 0.68
N SER A 280 -17.61 14.73 -0.51
CA SER A 280 -16.41 15.48 -0.91
C SER A 280 -16.21 16.72 -0.04
N ASN A 281 -17.28 17.49 0.20
CA ASN A 281 -17.22 18.67 1.06
C ASN A 281 -16.86 18.31 2.51
N ALA A 282 -17.41 17.23 3.05
CA ALA A 282 -17.03 16.73 4.38
C ALA A 282 -15.53 16.47 4.48
N CYS A 283 -14.91 15.89 3.45
CA CYS A 283 -13.47 15.65 3.44
C CYS A 283 -12.66 16.96 3.25
N LEU A 284 -13.10 17.85 2.36
CA LEU A 284 -12.40 19.12 2.08
C LEU A 284 -12.38 20.06 3.28
N LEU A 285 -13.43 20.10 4.09
CA LEU A 285 -13.46 20.88 5.33
C LEU A 285 -12.31 20.53 6.27
N TYR A 286 -11.96 19.24 6.40
CA TYR A 286 -10.85 18.79 7.24
C TYR A 286 -9.46 19.04 6.63
N THR A 287 -9.37 19.29 5.32
CA THR A 287 -8.08 19.54 4.63
C THR A 287 -7.80 21.01 4.42
N SER A 288 -8.84 21.83 4.23
CA SER A 288 -8.71 23.27 3.89
C SER A 288 -8.72 24.22 5.09
N ASP A 289 -9.38 23.89 6.19
CA ASP A 289 -9.42 24.77 7.39
C ASP A 289 -8.04 25.06 7.99
N ALA A 290 -7.09 24.14 7.83
CA ALA A 290 -5.72 24.37 8.28
C ALA A 290 -4.89 25.29 7.36
N ALA A 291 -5.31 25.52 6.12
CA ALA A 291 -4.61 26.37 5.18
C ALA A 291 -5.04 27.85 5.31
N ASP A 292 -6.30 28.12 5.64
CA ASP A 292 -6.85 29.48 5.76
C ASP A 292 -6.48 30.15 7.09
N GLU A 293 -6.34 29.43 8.19
CA GLU A 293 -5.91 29.99 9.48
C GLU A 293 -4.43 30.47 9.48
N ARG A 294 -3.60 29.95 8.56
CA ARG A 294 -2.19 30.38 8.44
C ARG A 294 -1.95 31.60 7.53
N SER A 295 -2.94 32.00 6.77
CA SER A 295 -2.85 33.18 5.91
C SER A 295 -3.36 34.46 6.56
N SER A 296 -3.81 34.42 7.82
CA SER A 296 -4.34 35.56 8.59
C SER A 296 -3.48 35.95 9.81
N VAL A 297 -2.17 35.62 9.82
CA VAL A 297 -1.20 36.15 10.81
C VAL A 297 -0.03 36.82 10.10
#